data_5c5a65fd826b56a281ce748376ab0141
#
_entry.id   5c5a65fd826b56a281ce748376ab0141
#
_cell.length_a   1.000
_cell.length_b   1.000
_cell.length_c   1.000
_cell.angle_alpha   90.00
_cell.angle_beta   90.00
_cell.angle_gamma   90.00
#
_symmetry.space_group_name_H-M   'P 1'
#
loop_
_entity.id
_entity.type
_entity.pdbx_description
1 polymer ?
#
loop_
_entity_poly.entity_id
_entity_poly.type
_entity_poly.pdbx_seq_one_letter_code
_entity_poly.pdbx_strand_id
1 'polypeptide(L)'
;MEKVIELNPDIMPMRIALANRYFEAFDYSSALPHFMYVAENSNDIDLKSLSLSQIGWMVYESGDVNTSLNYINEALRISPKSLLAETYKGIILIQQTDTRDEGILILNSLRNNPSLSEEDLSIIEEILEIYES
;
A
#
# COMPACT_ATOMS: atom_id res chain seq x y z
N MET A 1 -21.56 -7.73 -4.95
CA MET A 1 -20.68 -7.55 -3.79
C MET A 1 -21.21 -6.55 -2.77
N GLU A 2 -21.56 -5.34 -3.18
CA GLU A 2 -22.09 -4.33 -2.27
C GLU A 2 -23.30 -4.84 -1.46
N LYS A 3 -24.21 -5.54 -2.12
CA LYS A 3 -25.39 -6.07 -1.45
C LYS A 3 -25.04 -7.08 -0.35
N VAL A 4 -24.03 -7.91 -0.58
CA VAL A 4 -23.55 -8.86 0.43
C VAL A 4 -22.92 -8.12 1.61
N ILE A 5 -22.13 -7.07 1.34
CA ILE A 5 -21.49 -6.25 2.36
C ILE A 5 -22.56 -5.55 3.22
N GLU A 6 -23.61 -5.02 2.60
CA GLU A 6 -24.70 -4.38 3.35
C GLU A 6 -25.38 -5.33 4.34
N LEU A 7 -25.57 -6.60 3.95
CA LEU A 7 -26.19 -7.61 4.80
C LEU A 7 -25.21 -8.17 5.84
N ASN A 8 -23.94 -8.21 5.52
CA ASN A 8 -22.89 -8.83 6.35
C ASN A 8 -21.65 -7.92 6.41
N PRO A 9 -21.74 -6.76 7.08
CA PRO A 9 -20.64 -5.77 7.07
C PRO A 9 -19.34 -6.26 7.71
N ASP A 10 -19.40 -7.34 8.50
CA ASP A 10 -18.24 -7.89 9.21
C ASP A 10 -17.45 -8.91 8.40
N ILE A 11 -17.86 -9.21 7.17
CA ILE A 11 -17.11 -10.11 6.30
C ILE A 11 -15.92 -9.36 5.69
N MET A 12 -14.80 -9.40 6.40
CA MET A 12 -13.60 -8.65 6.02
C MET A 12 -13.01 -9.03 4.65
N PRO A 13 -12.86 -10.33 4.30
CA PRO A 13 -12.33 -10.68 2.98
C PRO A 13 -13.19 -10.16 1.82
N MET A 14 -14.51 -10.17 1.97
CA MET A 14 -15.42 -9.64 0.95
C MET A 14 -15.28 -8.13 0.82
N ARG A 15 -15.14 -7.44 1.95
CA ARG A 15 -14.96 -6.00 1.97
C ARG A 15 -13.64 -5.60 1.32
N ILE A 16 -12.56 -6.33 1.61
CA ILE A 16 -11.26 -6.10 0.98
C ILE A 16 -11.34 -6.34 -0.53
N ALA A 17 -12.00 -7.41 -0.97
CA ALA A 17 -12.15 -7.70 -2.38
C ALA A 17 -12.88 -6.57 -3.12
N LEU A 18 -13.93 -6.04 -2.52
CA LEU A 18 -14.67 -4.91 -3.08
C LEU A 18 -13.81 -3.64 -3.12
N ALA A 19 -13.12 -3.36 -2.02
CA ALA A 19 -12.23 -2.20 -1.93
C ALA A 19 -11.14 -2.26 -3.01
N ASN A 20 -10.53 -3.44 -3.20
CA ASN A 20 -9.49 -3.62 -4.22
C ASN A 20 -10.04 -3.40 -5.64
N ARG A 21 -11.27 -3.80 -5.91
CA ARG A 21 -11.88 -3.57 -7.21
C ARG A 21 -12.06 -2.08 -7.50
N TYR A 22 -12.51 -1.33 -6.50
CA TYR A 22 -12.60 0.13 -6.64
C TYR A 22 -11.22 0.76 -6.79
N PHE A 23 -10.25 0.28 -6.02
CA PHE A 23 -8.88 0.78 -6.06
C PHE A 23 -8.26 0.58 -7.46
N GLU A 24 -8.41 -0.61 -8.03
CA GLU A 24 -7.88 -0.93 -9.37
C GLU A 24 -8.55 -0.09 -10.45
N ALA A 25 -9.80 0.31 -10.23
CA ALA A 25 -10.53 1.19 -11.15
C ALA A 25 -10.24 2.68 -10.88
N PHE A 26 -9.33 2.99 -9.96
CA PHE A 26 -9.01 4.35 -9.52
C PHE A 26 -10.20 5.09 -8.90
N ASP A 27 -11.22 4.35 -8.48
CA ASP A 27 -12.36 4.91 -7.75
C ASP A 27 -12.04 4.93 -6.25
N TYR A 28 -11.15 5.84 -5.87
CA TYR A 28 -10.63 5.90 -4.50
C TYR A 28 -11.69 6.36 -3.50
N SER A 29 -12.62 7.20 -3.91
CA SER A 29 -13.69 7.64 -3.02
C SER A 29 -14.59 6.49 -2.59
N SER A 30 -14.78 5.50 -3.46
CA SER A 30 -15.54 4.29 -3.13
C SER A 30 -14.71 3.25 -2.39
N ALA A 31 -13.41 3.16 -2.69
CA ALA A 31 -12.50 2.21 -2.05
C ALA A 31 -12.20 2.59 -0.59
N LEU A 32 -12.01 3.87 -0.33
CA LEU A 32 -11.53 4.37 0.96
C LEU A 32 -12.39 3.93 2.16
N PRO A 33 -13.73 4.06 2.15
CA PRO A 33 -14.54 3.64 3.30
C PRO A 33 -14.37 2.17 3.64
N HIS A 34 -14.19 1.30 2.65
CA HIS A 34 -14.02 -0.12 2.88
C HIS A 34 -12.65 -0.43 3.49
N PHE A 35 -11.59 0.18 2.97
CA PHE A 35 -10.27 0.00 3.58
C PHE A 35 -10.22 0.57 4.99
N MET A 36 -10.83 1.73 5.23
CA MET A 36 -10.90 2.32 6.57
C MET A 36 -11.61 1.40 7.56
N TYR A 37 -12.73 0.81 7.14
CA TYR A 37 -13.47 -0.14 7.98
C TYR A 37 -12.59 -1.33 8.37
N VAL A 38 -11.88 -1.93 7.41
CA VAL A 38 -11.01 -3.06 7.68
C VAL A 38 -9.84 -2.66 8.59
N ALA A 39 -9.23 -1.50 8.33
CA ALA A 39 -8.13 -1.01 9.15
C ALA A 39 -8.52 -0.79 10.60
N GLU A 40 -9.77 -0.36 10.85
CA GLU A 40 -10.27 -0.07 12.20
C GLU A 40 -10.79 -1.31 12.92
N ASN A 41 -11.35 -2.28 12.20
CA ASN A 41 -12.13 -3.36 12.80
C ASN A 41 -11.56 -4.76 12.64
N SER A 42 -10.62 -4.99 11.72
CA SER A 42 -10.06 -6.33 11.50
C SER A 42 -9.14 -6.74 12.65
N ASN A 43 -9.23 -8.01 13.02
CA ASN A 43 -8.28 -8.62 13.95
C ASN A 43 -7.13 -9.33 13.20
N ASP A 44 -7.25 -9.45 11.88
CA ASP A 44 -6.21 -10.03 11.04
C ASP A 44 -5.17 -8.94 10.73
N ILE A 45 -3.96 -9.10 11.27
CA ILE A 45 -2.92 -8.07 11.12
C ILE A 45 -2.50 -7.88 9.67
N ASP A 46 -2.55 -8.94 8.85
CA ASP A 46 -2.19 -8.82 7.44
C ASP A 46 -3.24 -8.00 6.67
N LEU A 47 -4.52 -8.25 6.91
CA LEU A 47 -5.58 -7.46 6.29
C LEU A 47 -5.57 -6.00 6.76
N LYS A 48 -5.30 -5.80 8.04
CA LYS A 48 -5.20 -4.46 8.61
C LYS A 48 -4.04 -3.68 7.99
N SER A 49 -2.87 -4.31 7.91
CA SER A 49 -1.68 -3.70 7.31
C SER A 49 -1.89 -3.41 5.83
N LEU A 50 -2.48 -4.35 5.09
CA LEU A 50 -2.80 -4.15 3.67
C LEU A 50 -3.71 -2.94 3.48
N SER A 51 -4.75 -2.84 4.29
CA SER A 51 -5.70 -1.72 4.21
C SER A 51 -5.03 -0.39 4.48
N LEU A 52 -4.19 -0.31 5.52
CA LEU A 52 -3.42 0.90 5.83
C LEU A 52 -2.48 1.28 4.69
N SER A 53 -1.85 0.29 4.06
CA SER A 53 -0.95 0.53 2.92
C SER A 53 -1.71 1.12 1.73
N GLN A 54 -2.87 0.56 1.41
CA GLN A 54 -3.68 1.06 0.30
C GLN A 54 -4.22 2.47 0.58
N ILE A 55 -4.65 2.73 1.81
CA ILE A 55 -5.04 4.08 2.22
C ILE A 55 -3.87 5.04 2.03
N GLY A 56 -2.68 4.65 2.49
CA GLY A 56 -1.49 5.46 2.32
C GLY A 56 -1.20 5.78 0.87
N TRP A 57 -1.32 4.80 -0.02
CA TRP A 57 -1.11 5.02 -1.44
C TRP A 57 -2.12 6.01 -2.03
N MET A 58 -3.40 5.85 -1.69
CA MET A 58 -4.44 6.77 -2.16
C MET A 58 -4.20 8.19 -1.68
N VAL A 59 -3.77 8.35 -0.44
CA VAL A 59 -3.43 9.67 0.12
C VAL A 59 -2.24 10.27 -0.59
N TYR A 60 -1.23 9.46 -0.92
CA TYR A 60 -0.07 9.90 -1.68
C TYR A 60 -0.49 10.46 -3.05
N GLU A 61 -1.36 9.75 -3.76
CA GLU A 61 -1.83 10.21 -5.06
C GLU A 61 -2.67 11.49 -4.97
N SER A 62 -3.26 11.76 -3.81
CA SER A 62 -3.97 13.02 -3.58
C SER A 62 -3.03 14.19 -3.30
N GLY A 63 -1.73 13.92 -3.11
CA GLY A 63 -0.71 14.94 -2.94
C GLY A 63 -0.21 15.15 -1.51
N ASP A 64 -0.69 14.39 -0.54
CA ASP A 64 -0.28 14.52 0.86
C ASP A 64 0.74 13.45 1.25
N VAL A 65 2.01 13.74 1.00
CA VAL A 65 3.11 12.80 1.24
C VAL A 65 3.26 12.47 2.72
N ASN A 66 3.17 13.46 3.61
CA ASN A 66 3.37 13.23 5.05
C ASN A 66 2.30 12.32 5.64
N THR A 67 1.04 12.58 5.33
CA THR A 67 -0.07 11.74 5.80
C THR A 67 0.03 10.33 5.21
N SER A 68 0.38 10.22 3.93
CA SER A 68 0.61 8.95 3.28
C SER A 68 1.64 8.11 4.02
N LEU A 69 2.80 8.69 4.33
CA LEU A 69 3.86 7.98 5.04
C LEU A 69 3.45 7.58 6.45
N ASN A 70 2.61 8.38 7.11
CA ASN A 70 2.09 8.00 8.42
C ASN A 70 1.27 6.71 8.34
N TYR A 71 0.41 6.56 7.33
CA TYR A 71 -0.37 5.33 7.14
C TYR A 71 0.54 4.14 6.80
N ILE A 72 1.50 4.35 5.91
CA ILE A 72 2.39 3.28 5.48
C ILE A 72 3.31 2.84 6.62
N ASN A 73 3.83 3.78 7.40
CA ASN A 73 4.65 3.44 8.56
C ASN A 73 3.85 2.71 9.64
N GLU A 74 2.57 3.03 9.81
CA GLU A 74 1.71 2.28 10.71
C GLU A 74 1.49 0.85 10.19
N ALA A 75 1.30 0.69 8.89
CA ALA A 75 1.21 -0.64 8.28
C ALA A 75 2.47 -1.47 8.55
N LEU A 76 3.65 -0.86 8.44
CA LEU A 76 4.93 -1.53 8.71
C LEU A 76 5.14 -1.80 10.21
N ARG A 77 4.61 -0.95 11.08
CA ARG A 77 4.65 -1.19 12.52
C ARG A 77 3.88 -2.47 12.87
N ILE A 78 2.73 -2.66 12.24
CA ILE A 78 1.87 -3.82 12.47
C ILE A 78 2.44 -5.06 11.79
N SER A 79 2.93 -4.93 10.57
CA SER A 79 3.47 -6.03 9.77
C SER A 79 4.82 -5.62 9.16
N PRO A 80 5.92 -5.77 9.91
CA PRO A 80 7.24 -5.28 9.48
C PRO A 80 7.77 -5.90 8.19
N LYS A 81 7.24 -7.06 7.80
CA LYS A 81 7.68 -7.77 6.58
C LYS A 81 6.73 -7.57 5.40
N SER A 82 5.79 -6.64 5.48
CA SER A 82 4.87 -6.38 4.40
C SER A 82 5.61 -5.86 3.17
N LEU A 83 5.65 -6.65 2.10
CA LEU A 83 6.27 -6.23 0.84
C LEU A 83 5.50 -5.07 0.21
N LEU A 84 4.17 -5.08 0.31
CA LEU A 84 3.35 -4.00 -0.23
C LEU A 84 3.69 -2.66 0.42
N ALA A 85 3.72 -2.62 1.74
CA ALA A 85 4.01 -1.39 2.47
C ALA A 85 5.44 -0.91 2.20
N GLU A 86 6.42 -1.81 2.19
CA GLU A 86 7.81 -1.44 1.89
C GLU A 86 7.97 -0.93 0.47
N THR A 87 7.31 -1.57 -0.49
CA THR A 87 7.35 -1.13 -1.89
C THR A 87 6.78 0.27 -2.02
N TYR A 88 5.62 0.51 -1.45
CA TYR A 88 5.01 1.85 -1.48
C TYR A 88 5.92 2.88 -0.81
N LYS A 89 6.48 2.55 0.34
CA LYS A 89 7.39 3.46 1.04
C LYS A 89 8.59 3.83 0.17
N GLY A 90 9.24 2.83 -0.42
CA GLY A 90 10.38 3.06 -1.29
C GLY A 90 10.04 3.94 -2.49
N ILE A 91 8.91 3.67 -3.14
CA ILE A 91 8.47 4.45 -4.30
C ILE A 91 8.17 5.91 -3.92
N ILE A 92 7.51 6.12 -2.79
CA ILE A 92 7.18 7.47 -2.33
C ILE A 92 8.44 8.24 -1.96
N LEU A 93 9.34 7.62 -1.18
CA LEU A 93 10.56 8.28 -0.72
C LEU A 93 11.53 8.62 -1.85
N ILE A 94 11.66 7.74 -2.84
CA ILE A 94 12.60 7.97 -3.95
C ILE A 94 12.22 9.17 -4.80
N GLN A 95 10.94 9.51 -4.83
CA GLN A 95 10.44 10.63 -5.62
C GLN A 95 10.63 12.00 -4.95
N GLN A 96 10.94 12.00 -3.65
CA GLN A 96 11.19 13.24 -2.91
C GLN A 96 12.69 13.46 -2.81
N THR A 97 13.15 14.68 -3.12
CA THR A 97 14.57 15.00 -3.12
C THR A 97 15.25 14.70 -1.77
N ASP A 98 14.58 15.05 -0.67
CA ASP A 98 15.13 14.91 0.68
C ASP A 98 15.25 13.47 1.14
N THR A 99 14.43 12.56 0.60
CA THR A 99 14.37 11.17 1.06
C THR A 99 14.76 10.17 -0.04
N ARG A 100 15.28 10.66 -1.14
CA ARG A 100 15.63 9.83 -2.30
C ARG A 100 16.59 8.71 -1.96
N ASP A 101 17.65 9.03 -1.21
CA ASP A 101 18.66 8.03 -0.85
C ASP A 101 18.07 6.90 -0.01
N GLU A 102 17.17 7.24 0.91
CA GLU A 102 16.46 6.23 1.70
C GLU A 102 15.57 5.36 0.81
N GLY A 103 14.85 5.97 -0.14
CA GLY A 103 14.04 5.25 -1.11
C GLY A 103 14.86 4.29 -1.95
N ILE A 104 16.03 4.72 -2.41
CA ILE A 104 16.95 3.87 -3.18
C ILE A 104 17.38 2.66 -2.36
N LEU A 105 17.73 2.86 -1.09
CA LEU A 105 18.11 1.76 -0.20
C LEU A 105 16.98 0.75 -0.02
N ILE A 106 15.77 1.23 0.19
CA ILE A 106 14.60 0.35 0.38
C ILE A 106 14.34 -0.47 -0.89
N LEU A 107 14.31 0.17 -2.05
CA LEU A 107 14.02 -0.54 -3.31
C LEU A 107 15.14 -1.49 -3.69
N ASN A 108 16.40 -1.14 -3.44
CA ASN A 108 17.51 -2.07 -3.68
C ASN A 108 17.44 -3.29 -2.76
N SER A 109 17.04 -3.11 -1.51
CA SER A 109 16.83 -4.23 -0.59
C SER A 109 15.70 -5.14 -1.08
N LEU A 110 14.60 -4.55 -1.53
CA LEU A 110 13.46 -5.31 -2.05
C LEU A 110 13.81 -6.09 -3.32
N ARG A 111 14.63 -5.51 -4.18
CA ARG A 111 15.05 -6.14 -5.43
C ARG A 111 15.67 -7.53 -5.21
N ASN A 112 16.29 -7.73 -4.07
CA ASN A 112 16.95 -8.98 -3.71
C ASN A 112 16.06 -9.94 -2.92
N ASN A 113 14.79 -9.58 -2.68
CA ASN A 113 13.88 -10.42 -1.92
C ASN A 113 13.24 -11.49 -2.82
N PRO A 114 13.45 -12.80 -2.53
CA PRO A 114 12.92 -13.87 -3.38
C PRO A 114 11.40 -13.98 -3.38
N SER A 115 10.73 -13.34 -2.43
CA SER A 115 9.26 -13.35 -2.34
C SER A 115 8.62 -12.28 -3.24
N LEU A 116 9.40 -11.40 -3.83
CA LEU A 116 8.89 -10.36 -4.70
C LEU A 116 8.46 -10.96 -6.04
N SER A 117 7.29 -10.55 -6.55
CA SER A 117 6.82 -11.04 -7.84
C SER A 117 7.69 -10.47 -8.99
N GLU A 118 7.71 -11.16 -10.12
CA GLU A 118 8.46 -10.68 -11.30
C GLU A 118 7.94 -9.34 -11.79
N GLU A 119 6.62 -9.13 -11.72
CA GLU A 119 6.00 -7.87 -12.11
C GLU A 119 6.47 -6.72 -11.22
N ASP A 120 6.44 -6.92 -9.91
CA ASP A 120 6.88 -5.90 -8.96
C ASP A 120 8.39 -5.65 -9.08
N LEU A 121 9.17 -6.70 -9.27
CA LEU A 121 10.61 -6.58 -9.50
C LEU A 121 10.91 -5.71 -10.72
N SER A 122 10.18 -5.93 -11.82
CA SER A 122 10.35 -5.16 -13.05
C SER A 122 10.06 -3.68 -12.81
N ILE A 123 9.00 -3.36 -12.09
CA ILE A 123 8.64 -1.98 -11.74
C ILE A 123 9.74 -1.34 -10.90
N ILE A 124 10.23 -2.04 -9.89
CA ILE A 124 11.29 -1.54 -9.01
C ILE A 124 12.57 -1.28 -9.80
N GLU A 125 12.96 -2.19 -10.69
CA GLU A 125 14.16 -2.01 -11.51
C GLU A 125 14.05 -0.80 -12.45
N GLU A 126 12.88 -0.58 -13.06
CA GLU A 126 12.64 0.60 -13.88
C GLU A 126 12.78 1.89 -13.07
N ILE A 127 12.22 1.93 -11.88
CA ILE A 127 12.29 3.10 -11.00
C ILE A 127 13.73 3.36 -10.59
N LEU A 128 14.46 2.33 -10.18
CA LEU A 128 15.85 2.46 -9.77
C LEU A 128 16.72 2.96 -10.92
N GLU A 129 16.48 2.48 -12.14
CA GLU A 129 17.20 2.94 -13.32
C GLU A 129 17.04 4.44 -13.52
N ILE A 130 15.82 4.96 -13.32
CA ILE A 130 15.55 6.40 -13.46
C ILE A 130 16.31 7.23 -12.43
N TYR A 131 16.34 6.79 -11.18
CA TYR A 131 16.83 7.61 -10.06
C TYR A 131 18.29 7.34 -9.68
N GLU A 132 18.88 6.21 -10.06
CA GLU A 132 20.29 5.92 -9.80
C GLU A 132 21.21 6.33 -10.94
N SER A 133 20.67 6.62 -12.12
CA SER A 133 21.48 6.94 -13.30
C SER A 133 22.22 8.26 -13.20
#